data_69db6bb8429b3237210c265fa050246e
#
_entry.id   69db6bb8429b3237210c265fa050246e
#
_cell.length_a   1.000
_cell.length_b   1.000
_cell.length_c   1.000
_cell.angle_alpha   90.00
_cell.angle_beta   90.00
_cell.angle_gamma   90.00
#
_symmetry.space_group_name_H-M   'P 1'
#
loop_
_entity.id
_entity.type
_entity.pdbx_description
1 polymer ?
#
loop_
_entity_poly.entity_id
_entity_poly.type
_entity_poly.pdbx_seq_one_letter_code
_entity_poly.pdbx_strand_id
1 'polypeptide(L)'
;MNKLAELWSDIVQCWSDSSMQYLTGALKTIELAVIATIIGCLIGLVCGIIQTIPCGKKDNIVKRVILGIVKAIVRIYVEVFRGTPMIIQAIFIFYALPYFSNGAINLEPTFAAYLVVSINTGAYMAETVRGGIMSIDVGQTEGAMSIGMNHFKTMLYVILPQTIRNIIPQIGNNLIINIKDTSVMFVIGYAELFAAHKAIVGAKYVYFPSAVITLTIYLIMTVICSLILRLWEKKLDGPENFDLSTTDILAHTSGMYTFVKKAKKKEGR
;
A
#
# COMPACT_ATOMS: atom_id res chain seq x y z
N MET A 1 41.87 15.08 -15.77
CA MET A 1 41.07 15.01 -14.52
C MET A 1 40.19 13.81 -14.53
N ASN A 2 39.94 13.16 -13.41
CA ASN A 2 39.20 11.93 -13.36
C ASN A 2 37.70 12.27 -13.39
N LYS A 3 36.94 11.84 -14.40
CA LYS A 3 35.48 12.14 -14.53
C LYS A 3 34.67 11.87 -13.27
N LEU A 4 35.13 10.91 -12.43
CA LEU A 4 34.52 10.62 -11.14
C LEU A 4 34.76 11.74 -10.11
N ALA A 5 35.92 12.37 -10.10
CA ALA A 5 36.23 13.49 -9.20
C ALA A 5 35.42 14.76 -9.58
N GLU A 6 35.27 15.02 -10.86
CA GLU A 6 34.41 16.11 -11.36
C GLU A 6 32.96 15.88 -10.97
N LEU A 7 32.45 14.67 -11.20
CA LEU A 7 31.08 14.30 -10.81
C LEU A 7 30.85 14.46 -9.30
N TRP A 8 31.81 14.05 -8.49
CA TRP A 8 31.70 14.19 -7.03
C TRP A 8 31.64 15.66 -6.61
N SER A 9 32.48 16.51 -7.18
CA SER A 9 32.44 17.96 -6.93
C SER A 9 31.09 18.57 -7.32
N ASP A 10 30.55 18.18 -8.48
CA ASP A 10 29.25 18.66 -8.97
C ASP A 10 28.08 18.22 -8.07
N ILE A 11 28.13 16.98 -7.55
CA ILE A 11 27.13 16.47 -6.59
C ILE A 11 27.19 17.27 -5.28
N VAL A 12 28.40 17.48 -4.73
CA VAL A 12 28.57 18.24 -3.48
C VAL A 12 28.08 19.68 -3.65
N GLN A 13 28.42 20.32 -4.75
CA GLN A 13 27.98 21.68 -5.05
C GLN A 13 26.45 21.73 -5.22
N CYS A 14 25.87 20.83 -6.01
CA CYS A 14 24.43 20.76 -6.22
C CYS A 14 23.67 20.55 -4.89
N TRP A 15 24.18 19.70 -4.02
CA TRP A 15 23.63 19.49 -2.67
C TRP A 15 23.73 20.75 -1.81
N SER A 16 24.92 21.37 -1.72
CA SER A 16 25.13 22.60 -0.96
C SER A 16 24.16 23.70 -1.33
N ASP A 17 23.94 23.87 -2.65
CA ASP A 17 23.14 24.95 -3.18
C ASP A 17 21.63 24.72 -3.12
N SER A 18 21.18 23.44 -3.01
CA SER A 18 19.77 23.10 -3.21
C SER A 18 19.22 22.11 -2.15
N SER A 19 19.98 21.86 -1.07
CA SER A 19 19.62 20.89 -0.04
C SER A 19 18.22 21.10 0.55
N MET A 20 17.83 22.35 0.83
CA MET A 20 16.49 22.66 1.36
C MET A 20 15.38 22.30 0.39
N GLN A 21 15.57 22.44 -0.94
CA GLN A 21 14.56 22.04 -1.91
C GLN A 21 14.38 20.52 -1.94
N TYR A 22 15.49 19.76 -1.89
CA TYR A 22 15.44 18.30 -1.80
C TYR A 22 14.77 17.83 -0.50
N LEU A 23 15.13 18.39 0.64
CA LEU A 23 14.56 18.01 1.93
C LEU A 23 13.07 18.34 2.02
N THR A 24 12.66 19.52 1.57
CA THR A 24 11.25 19.91 1.52
C THR A 24 10.46 19.00 0.58
N GLY A 25 11.02 18.67 -0.59
CA GLY A 25 10.43 17.74 -1.53
C GLY A 25 10.29 16.33 -0.92
N ALA A 26 11.32 15.84 -0.22
CA ALA A 26 11.29 14.54 0.46
C ALA A 26 10.23 14.48 1.56
N LEU A 27 10.07 15.54 2.35
CA LEU A 27 9.03 15.62 3.37
C LEU A 27 7.63 15.56 2.74
N LYS A 28 7.39 16.29 1.65
CA LYS A 28 6.11 16.24 0.91
C LYS A 28 5.85 14.88 0.28
N THR A 29 6.89 14.19 -0.20
CA THR A 29 6.78 12.81 -0.69
C THR A 29 6.29 11.88 0.42
N ILE A 30 6.92 11.94 1.61
CA ILE A 30 6.53 11.10 2.77
C ILE A 30 5.12 11.46 3.23
N GLU A 31 4.81 12.74 3.35
CA GLU A 31 3.48 13.22 3.77
C GLU A 31 2.40 12.66 2.85
N LEU A 32 2.53 12.84 1.53
CA LEU A 32 1.59 12.32 0.54
C LEU A 32 1.49 10.79 0.62
N ALA A 33 2.61 10.08 0.66
CA ALA A 33 2.62 8.62 0.71
C ALA A 33 1.92 8.07 1.95
N VAL A 34 2.17 8.65 3.14
CA VAL A 34 1.56 8.18 4.40
C VAL A 34 0.05 8.47 4.41
N ILE A 35 -0.35 9.71 4.13
CA ILE A 35 -1.77 10.11 4.17
C ILE A 35 -2.57 9.33 3.12
N ALA A 36 -2.05 9.25 1.89
CA ALA A 36 -2.73 8.52 0.82
C ALA A 36 -2.81 7.00 1.10
N THR A 37 -1.79 6.42 1.75
CA THR A 37 -1.85 5.01 2.17
C THR A 37 -2.93 4.80 3.23
N ILE A 38 -3.04 5.68 4.23
CA ILE A 38 -4.08 5.57 5.28
C ILE A 38 -5.47 5.67 4.65
N ILE A 39 -5.71 6.69 3.82
CA ILE A 39 -7.01 6.88 3.14
C ILE A 39 -7.29 5.69 2.20
N GLY A 40 -6.30 5.25 1.43
CA GLY A 40 -6.41 4.10 0.55
C GLY A 40 -6.72 2.81 1.30
N CYS A 41 -6.12 2.58 2.46
CA CYS A 41 -6.45 1.44 3.32
C CYS A 41 -7.91 1.47 3.79
N LEU A 42 -8.44 2.64 4.16
CA LEU A 42 -9.84 2.79 4.55
C LEU A 42 -10.78 2.50 3.37
N ILE A 43 -10.51 3.07 2.20
CA ILE A 43 -11.26 2.78 0.97
C ILE A 43 -11.20 1.28 0.65
N GLY A 44 -10.00 0.71 0.67
CA GLY A 44 -9.77 -0.70 0.39
C GLY A 44 -10.47 -1.63 1.37
N LEU A 45 -10.47 -1.28 2.67
CA LEU A 45 -11.18 -2.04 3.70
C LEU A 45 -12.69 -2.11 3.40
N VAL A 46 -13.31 -0.96 3.13
CA VAL A 46 -14.73 -0.88 2.79
C VAL A 46 -15.03 -1.67 1.52
N CYS A 47 -14.27 -1.47 0.45
CA CYS A 47 -14.46 -2.16 -0.83
C CYS A 47 -14.23 -3.67 -0.71
N GLY A 48 -13.19 -4.11 0.01
CA GLY A 48 -12.88 -5.52 0.21
C GLY A 48 -13.96 -6.24 1.02
N ILE A 49 -14.46 -5.61 2.10
CA ILE A 49 -15.59 -6.15 2.87
C ILE A 49 -16.84 -6.28 1.99
N ILE A 50 -17.20 -5.25 1.22
CA ILE A 50 -18.37 -5.27 0.34
C ILE A 50 -18.29 -6.45 -0.63
N GLN A 51 -17.12 -6.71 -1.21
CA GLN A 51 -16.93 -7.82 -2.15
C GLN A 51 -17.14 -9.20 -1.51
N THR A 52 -16.88 -9.35 -0.21
CA THR A 52 -16.99 -10.62 0.52
C THR A 52 -18.37 -10.87 1.16
N ILE A 53 -19.26 -9.87 1.21
CA ILE A 53 -20.62 -10.07 1.77
C ILE A 53 -21.31 -11.23 1.04
N PRO A 54 -21.73 -12.30 1.75
CA PRO A 54 -22.42 -13.42 1.12
C PRO A 54 -23.79 -13.01 0.59
N CYS A 55 -24.18 -13.58 -0.54
CA CYS A 55 -25.48 -13.38 -1.14
C CYS A 55 -26.05 -14.74 -1.54
N GLY A 56 -26.99 -15.24 -0.74
CA GLY A 56 -27.63 -16.55 -0.94
C GLY A 56 -28.89 -16.49 -1.82
N LYS A 57 -29.30 -17.65 -2.35
CA LYS A 57 -30.57 -17.78 -3.11
C LYS A 57 -31.80 -17.49 -2.26
N LYS A 58 -31.69 -17.60 -0.93
CA LYS A 58 -32.79 -17.37 0.04
C LYS A 58 -32.89 -15.88 0.46
N ASP A 59 -31.93 -15.03 0.10
CA ASP A 59 -31.99 -13.60 0.42
C ASP A 59 -33.08 -12.89 -0.40
N ASN A 60 -33.61 -11.79 0.15
CA ASN A 60 -34.56 -10.93 -0.53
C ASN A 60 -34.01 -10.48 -1.90
N ILE A 61 -34.87 -10.53 -2.93
CA ILE A 61 -34.46 -10.17 -4.29
C ILE A 61 -33.91 -8.74 -4.39
N VAL A 62 -34.48 -7.79 -3.62
CA VAL A 62 -34.03 -6.41 -3.55
C VAL A 62 -32.58 -6.34 -3.01
N LYS A 63 -32.29 -7.06 -1.92
CA LYS A 63 -30.92 -7.16 -1.35
C LYS A 63 -29.94 -7.74 -2.38
N ARG A 64 -30.35 -8.79 -3.10
CA ARG A 64 -29.51 -9.42 -4.13
C ARG A 64 -29.17 -8.47 -5.28
N VAL A 65 -30.16 -7.74 -5.78
CA VAL A 65 -29.97 -6.78 -6.87
C VAL A 65 -29.09 -5.63 -6.44
N ILE A 66 -29.40 -5.00 -5.30
CA ILE A 66 -28.60 -3.87 -4.78
C ILE A 66 -27.15 -4.31 -4.53
N LEU A 67 -26.94 -5.42 -3.80
CA LEU A 67 -25.60 -5.92 -3.50
C LEU A 67 -24.86 -6.34 -4.78
N GLY A 68 -25.57 -6.91 -5.76
CA GLY A 68 -25.00 -7.23 -7.06
C GLY A 68 -24.49 -5.99 -7.81
N ILE A 69 -25.29 -4.92 -7.84
CA ILE A 69 -24.90 -3.63 -8.46
C ILE A 69 -23.69 -3.03 -7.72
N VAL A 70 -23.73 -2.95 -6.39
CA VAL A 70 -22.63 -2.38 -5.59
C VAL A 70 -21.33 -3.17 -5.80
N LYS A 71 -21.39 -4.51 -5.78
CA LYS A 71 -20.22 -5.36 -6.07
C LYS A 71 -19.69 -5.16 -7.49
N ALA A 72 -20.58 -4.98 -8.48
CA ALA A 72 -20.17 -4.70 -9.85
C ALA A 72 -19.44 -3.36 -9.95
N ILE A 73 -19.95 -2.29 -9.32
CA ILE A 73 -19.32 -0.97 -9.28
C ILE A 73 -17.93 -1.06 -8.62
N VAL A 74 -17.83 -1.72 -7.46
CA VAL A 74 -16.55 -1.90 -6.76
C VAL A 74 -15.57 -2.71 -7.61
N ARG A 75 -16.03 -3.74 -8.31
CA ARG A 75 -15.16 -4.51 -9.22
C ARG A 75 -14.65 -3.67 -10.38
N ILE A 76 -15.53 -2.89 -11.02
CA ILE A 76 -15.14 -1.97 -12.11
C ILE A 76 -14.10 -0.96 -11.59
N TYR A 77 -14.34 -0.36 -10.43
CA TYR A 77 -13.39 0.54 -9.78
C TYR A 77 -12.01 -0.13 -9.61
N VAL A 78 -11.98 -1.31 -9.01
CA VAL A 78 -10.73 -2.05 -8.77
C VAL A 78 -10.01 -2.39 -10.07
N GLU A 79 -10.73 -2.90 -11.08
CA GLU A 79 -10.15 -3.25 -12.38
C GLU A 79 -9.59 -2.03 -13.12
N VAL A 80 -10.32 -0.90 -13.12
CA VAL A 80 -9.89 0.34 -13.81
C VAL A 80 -8.63 0.90 -13.15
N PHE A 81 -8.63 1.07 -11.82
CA PHE A 81 -7.51 1.72 -11.14
C PHE A 81 -6.27 0.83 -11.01
N ARG A 82 -6.42 -0.49 -11.03
CA ARG A 82 -5.29 -1.43 -11.10
C ARG A 82 -4.80 -1.71 -12.52
N GLY A 83 -5.68 -1.56 -13.51
CA GLY A 83 -5.39 -1.86 -14.90
C GLY A 83 -4.84 -0.69 -15.71
N THR A 84 -4.75 0.52 -15.12
CA THR A 84 -4.25 1.71 -15.82
C THR A 84 -3.08 2.36 -15.07
N PRO A 85 -2.12 3.00 -15.79
CA PRO A 85 -0.99 3.69 -15.14
C PRO A 85 -1.46 4.88 -14.30
N MET A 86 -0.92 5.01 -13.08
CA MET A 86 -1.29 6.08 -12.14
C MET A 86 -1.03 7.48 -12.71
N ILE A 87 0.03 7.66 -13.51
CA ILE A 87 0.31 8.94 -14.18
C ILE A 87 -0.84 9.38 -15.10
N ILE A 88 -1.44 8.44 -15.85
CA ILE A 88 -2.57 8.73 -16.73
C ILE A 88 -3.83 9.02 -15.91
N GLN A 89 -4.03 8.31 -14.80
CA GLN A 89 -5.13 8.59 -13.87
C GLN A 89 -5.02 10.02 -13.31
N ALA A 90 -3.80 10.45 -12.93
CA ALA A 90 -3.55 11.78 -12.42
C ALA A 90 -3.89 12.86 -13.47
N ILE A 91 -3.40 12.71 -14.69
CA ILE A 91 -3.70 13.61 -15.81
C ILE A 91 -5.21 13.65 -16.07
N PHE A 92 -5.84 12.47 -16.17
CA PHE A 92 -7.26 12.40 -16.48
C PHE A 92 -8.12 13.07 -15.39
N ILE A 93 -7.92 12.72 -14.11
CA ILE A 93 -8.71 13.27 -13.01
C ILE A 93 -8.49 14.78 -12.87
N PHE A 94 -7.25 15.24 -13.01
CA PHE A 94 -6.90 16.63 -12.82
C PHE A 94 -7.46 17.54 -13.94
N TYR A 95 -7.39 17.09 -15.19
CA TYR A 95 -7.81 17.90 -16.34
C TYR A 95 -9.25 17.63 -16.80
N ALA A 96 -9.84 16.48 -16.47
CA ALA A 96 -11.21 16.16 -16.88
C ALA A 96 -12.24 17.08 -16.21
N LEU A 97 -12.08 17.39 -14.93
CA LEU A 97 -13.04 18.25 -14.21
C LEU A 97 -13.13 19.66 -14.80
N PRO A 98 -12.02 20.38 -15.03
CA PRO A 98 -12.06 21.67 -15.75
C PRO A 98 -12.66 21.55 -17.16
N TYR A 99 -12.30 20.49 -17.89
CA TYR A 99 -12.78 20.29 -19.25
C TYR A 99 -14.30 20.12 -19.31
N PHE A 100 -14.87 19.24 -18.49
CA PHE A 100 -16.32 18.98 -18.50
C PHE A 100 -17.15 20.05 -17.80
N SER A 101 -16.55 20.83 -16.89
CA SER A 101 -17.22 21.94 -16.18
C SER A 101 -17.03 23.30 -16.85
N ASN A 102 -16.46 23.36 -18.04
CA ASN A 102 -16.07 24.64 -18.72
C ASN A 102 -15.23 25.56 -17.80
N GLY A 103 -14.33 25.00 -17.01
CA GLY A 103 -13.46 25.72 -16.10
C GLY A 103 -14.08 26.10 -14.75
N ALA A 104 -15.35 25.72 -14.50
CA ALA A 104 -16.02 26.06 -13.23
C ALA A 104 -15.43 25.27 -12.03
N ILE A 105 -14.91 24.06 -12.25
CA ILE A 105 -14.34 23.22 -11.19
C ILE A 105 -12.87 23.00 -11.52
N ASN A 106 -11.98 23.58 -10.72
CA ASN A 106 -10.54 23.40 -10.80
C ASN A 106 -10.06 22.75 -9.51
N LEU A 107 -9.31 21.64 -9.63
CA LEU A 107 -8.67 21.01 -8.49
C LEU A 107 -7.33 21.70 -8.20
N GLU A 108 -7.06 21.92 -6.93
CA GLU A 108 -5.71 22.26 -6.50
C GLU A 108 -4.78 21.05 -6.68
N PRO A 109 -3.54 21.23 -7.21
CA PRO A 109 -2.59 20.10 -7.40
C PRO A 109 -2.38 19.24 -6.18
N THR A 110 -2.31 19.86 -4.99
CA THR A 110 -2.14 19.16 -3.72
C THR A 110 -3.32 18.22 -3.45
N PHE A 111 -4.54 18.74 -3.53
CA PHE A 111 -5.74 17.93 -3.33
C PHE A 111 -5.88 16.82 -4.37
N ALA A 112 -5.59 17.12 -5.63
CA ALA A 112 -5.62 16.14 -6.72
C ALA A 112 -4.61 15.00 -6.48
N ALA A 113 -3.40 15.31 -6.02
CA ALA A 113 -2.39 14.31 -5.70
C ALA A 113 -2.87 13.36 -4.58
N TYR A 114 -3.40 13.90 -3.47
CA TYR A 114 -3.97 13.06 -2.40
C TYR A 114 -5.13 12.20 -2.90
N LEU A 115 -6.02 12.77 -3.70
CA LEU A 115 -7.17 12.06 -4.25
C LEU A 115 -6.74 10.88 -5.13
N VAL A 116 -5.86 11.14 -6.11
CA VAL A 116 -5.41 10.12 -7.07
C VAL A 116 -4.66 8.99 -6.38
N VAL A 117 -3.67 9.31 -5.54
CA VAL A 117 -2.87 8.28 -4.85
C VAL A 117 -3.74 7.47 -3.89
N SER A 118 -4.68 8.12 -3.18
CA SER A 118 -5.59 7.43 -2.25
C SER A 118 -6.55 6.48 -2.99
N ILE A 119 -7.13 6.91 -4.09
CA ILE A 119 -8.05 6.07 -4.89
C ILE A 119 -7.29 4.91 -5.53
N ASN A 120 -6.11 5.16 -6.08
CA ASN A 120 -5.27 4.10 -6.65
C ASN A 120 -4.87 3.07 -5.59
N THR A 121 -4.32 3.51 -4.46
CA THR A 121 -3.97 2.65 -3.32
C THR A 121 -5.20 1.89 -2.81
N GLY A 122 -6.36 2.54 -2.76
CA GLY A 122 -7.63 1.93 -2.34
C GLY A 122 -8.03 0.74 -3.21
N ALA A 123 -7.78 0.81 -4.50
CA ALA A 123 -8.06 -0.29 -5.42
C ALA A 123 -7.15 -1.51 -5.16
N TYR A 124 -5.85 -1.30 -4.92
CA TYR A 124 -4.92 -2.36 -4.53
C TYR A 124 -5.28 -2.95 -3.16
N MET A 125 -5.59 -2.09 -2.19
CA MET A 125 -5.98 -2.51 -0.85
C MET A 125 -7.33 -3.24 -0.82
N ALA A 126 -8.28 -2.92 -1.70
CA ALA A 126 -9.54 -3.66 -1.80
C ALA A 126 -9.31 -5.14 -2.13
N GLU A 127 -8.40 -5.42 -3.06
CA GLU A 127 -8.02 -6.79 -3.42
C GLU A 127 -7.23 -7.47 -2.29
N THR A 128 -6.31 -6.76 -1.64
CA THR A 128 -5.56 -7.25 -0.48
C THR A 128 -6.49 -7.63 0.67
N VAL A 129 -7.45 -6.78 1.01
CA VAL A 129 -8.44 -7.05 2.07
C VAL A 129 -9.33 -8.22 1.69
N ARG A 130 -9.84 -8.27 0.44
CA ARG A 130 -10.62 -9.40 -0.06
C ARG A 130 -9.85 -10.71 0.05
N GLY A 131 -8.60 -10.73 -0.40
CA GLY A 131 -7.72 -11.89 -0.29
C GLY A 131 -7.46 -12.29 1.16
N GLY A 132 -7.20 -11.31 2.03
CA GLY A 132 -6.99 -11.51 3.46
C GLY A 132 -8.22 -12.10 4.16
N ILE A 133 -9.44 -11.65 3.83
CA ILE A 133 -10.69 -12.24 4.36
C ILE A 133 -10.83 -13.68 3.88
N MET A 134 -10.55 -13.96 2.62
CA MET A 134 -10.67 -15.29 2.03
C MET A 134 -9.58 -16.27 2.51
N SER A 135 -8.47 -15.78 3.06
CA SER A 135 -7.40 -16.62 3.62
C SER A 135 -7.69 -17.11 5.05
N ILE A 136 -8.72 -16.57 5.72
CA ILE A 136 -9.12 -17.04 7.04
C ILE A 136 -9.83 -18.39 6.90
N ASP A 137 -9.46 -19.32 7.76
CA ASP A 137 -10.06 -20.65 7.78
C ASP A 137 -11.59 -20.59 7.95
N VAL A 138 -12.31 -21.36 7.13
CA VAL A 138 -13.78 -21.41 7.13
C VAL A 138 -14.33 -21.85 8.47
N GLY A 139 -13.60 -22.70 9.18
CA GLY A 139 -13.96 -23.15 10.54
C GLY A 139 -14.10 -22.00 11.54
N GLN A 140 -13.40 -20.88 11.35
CA GLN A 140 -13.57 -19.67 12.16
C GLN A 140 -14.99 -19.09 12.01
N THR A 141 -15.49 -19.07 10.77
CA THR A 141 -16.85 -18.61 10.48
C THR A 141 -17.88 -19.58 10.98
N GLU A 142 -17.68 -20.88 10.76
CA GLU A 142 -18.59 -21.95 11.21
C GLU A 142 -18.67 -22.03 12.74
N GLY A 143 -17.51 -21.96 13.41
CA GLY A 143 -17.43 -21.94 14.86
C GLY A 143 -18.14 -20.74 15.49
N ALA A 144 -17.95 -19.54 14.92
CA ALA A 144 -18.65 -18.34 15.38
C ALA A 144 -20.17 -18.44 15.18
N MET A 145 -20.62 -18.99 14.05
CA MET A 145 -22.06 -19.21 13.79
C MET A 145 -22.65 -20.28 14.72
N SER A 146 -21.92 -21.32 15.09
CA SER A 146 -22.40 -22.39 15.96
C SER A 146 -22.74 -21.90 17.38
N ILE A 147 -22.07 -20.84 17.86
CA ILE A 147 -22.39 -20.17 19.13
C ILE A 147 -23.40 -19.03 19.00
N GLY A 148 -24.12 -18.95 17.83
CA GLY A 148 -25.21 -18.01 17.61
C GLY A 148 -24.80 -16.62 17.11
N MET A 149 -23.55 -16.42 16.67
CA MET A 149 -23.15 -15.15 16.05
C MET A 149 -23.77 -15.01 14.66
N ASN A 150 -24.35 -13.85 14.37
CA ASN A 150 -24.79 -13.54 13.02
C ASN A 150 -23.58 -13.14 12.16
N HIS A 151 -23.75 -13.15 10.83
CA HIS A 151 -22.68 -12.86 9.89
C HIS A 151 -21.94 -11.52 10.17
N PHE A 152 -22.67 -10.46 10.54
CA PHE A 152 -22.08 -9.16 10.86
C PHE A 152 -21.17 -9.23 12.09
N LYS A 153 -21.62 -9.88 13.16
CA LYS A 153 -20.81 -10.08 14.39
C LYS A 153 -19.60 -10.96 14.09
N THR A 154 -19.79 -12.06 13.36
CA THR A 154 -18.69 -12.94 12.93
C THR A 154 -17.63 -12.17 12.16
N MET A 155 -18.05 -11.36 11.17
CA MET A 155 -17.13 -10.53 10.39
C MET A 155 -16.38 -9.54 11.29
N LEU A 156 -17.07 -8.79 12.14
CA LEU A 156 -16.49 -7.72 12.93
C LEU A 156 -15.57 -8.22 14.05
N TYR A 157 -15.97 -9.29 14.76
CA TYR A 157 -15.26 -9.72 15.98
C TYR A 157 -14.32 -10.91 15.77
N VAL A 158 -14.50 -11.70 14.69
CA VAL A 158 -13.70 -12.90 14.45
C VAL A 158 -12.84 -12.74 13.20
N ILE A 159 -13.42 -12.40 12.07
CA ILE A 159 -12.74 -12.42 10.78
C ILE A 159 -11.88 -11.16 10.58
N LEU A 160 -12.43 -9.96 10.74
CA LEU A 160 -11.70 -8.70 10.49
C LEU A 160 -10.45 -8.52 11.35
N PRO A 161 -10.45 -8.81 12.66
CA PRO A 161 -9.23 -8.67 13.47
C PRO A 161 -8.09 -9.57 12.98
N GLN A 162 -8.41 -10.80 12.56
CA GLN A 162 -7.44 -11.73 11.98
C GLN A 162 -6.99 -11.26 10.59
N THR A 163 -7.93 -10.84 9.75
CA THR A 163 -7.63 -10.28 8.42
C THR A 163 -6.68 -9.10 8.50
N ILE A 164 -6.98 -8.11 9.37
CA ILE A 164 -6.12 -6.91 9.53
C ILE A 164 -4.70 -7.32 9.90
N ARG A 165 -4.54 -8.26 10.83
CA ARG A 165 -3.21 -8.76 11.23
C ARG A 165 -2.47 -9.39 10.04
N ASN A 166 -3.17 -10.19 9.23
CA ASN A 166 -2.58 -10.86 8.07
C ASN A 166 -2.18 -9.90 6.93
N ILE A 167 -2.88 -8.75 6.78
CA ILE A 167 -2.61 -7.80 5.69
C ILE A 167 -1.65 -6.66 6.07
N ILE A 168 -1.26 -6.52 7.35
CA ILE A 168 -0.31 -5.47 7.80
C ILE A 168 0.98 -5.44 6.97
N PRO A 169 1.65 -6.57 6.66
CA PRO A 169 2.83 -6.55 5.81
C PRO A 169 2.56 -5.95 4.43
N GLN A 170 1.39 -6.26 3.86
CA GLN A 170 1.00 -5.73 2.56
C GLN A 170 0.68 -4.23 2.60
N ILE A 171 0.08 -3.73 3.70
CA ILE A 171 -0.09 -2.28 3.93
C ILE A 171 1.26 -1.58 3.93
N GLY A 172 2.23 -2.15 4.65
CA GLY A 172 3.60 -1.64 4.68
C GLY A 172 4.27 -1.62 3.31
N ASN A 173 4.12 -2.70 2.54
CA ASN A 173 4.64 -2.76 1.17
C ASN A 173 4.00 -1.69 0.27
N ASN A 174 2.69 -1.45 0.38
CA ASN A 174 2.01 -0.37 -0.36
C ASN A 174 2.55 1.02 0.01
N LEU A 175 2.87 1.28 1.29
CA LEU A 175 3.50 2.53 1.69
C LEU A 175 4.86 2.73 1.00
N ILE A 176 5.71 1.70 0.95
CA ILE A 176 7.01 1.76 0.26
C ILE A 176 6.82 2.02 -1.25
N ILE A 177 5.82 1.39 -1.87
CA ILE A 177 5.48 1.62 -3.27
C ILE A 177 5.02 3.06 -3.46
N ASN A 178 4.12 3.56 -2.63
CA ASN A 178 3.61 4.93 -2.71
C ASN A 178 4.72 5.98 -2.59
N ILE A 179 5.73 5.80 -1.72
CA ILE A 179 6.89 6.71 -1.62
C ILE A 179 7.55 6.93 -2.99
N LYS A 180 7.64 5.89 -3.82
CA LYS A 180 8.22 5.99 -5.17
C LYS A 180 7.22 6.51 -6.19
N ASP A 181 6.00 6.03 -6.13
CA ASP A 181 4.97 6.28 -7.14
C ASP A 181 4.38 7.69 -7.02
N THR A 182 4.48 8.35 -5.86
CA THR A 182 4.15 9.78 -5.74
C THR A 182 4.95 10.67 -6.67
N SER A 183 6.12 10.22 -7.14
CA SER A 183 6.94 10.94 -8.12
C SER A 183 6.21 11.30 -9.41
N VAL A 184 5.19 10.53 -9.82
CA VAL A 184 4.41 10.82 -11.02
C VAL A 184 3.47 12.02 -10.84
N MET A 185 3.23 12.47 -9.62
CA MET A 185 2.35 13.61 -9.33
C MET A 185 2.94 14.95 -9.75
N PHE A 186 4.25 15.01 -10.10
CA PHE A 186 4.84 16.23 -10.69
C PHE A 186 4.12 16.66 -11.98
N VAL A 187 3.51 15.72 -12.71
CA VAL A 187 2.81 16.00 -14.00
C VAL A 187 1.59 16.91 -13.82
N ILE A 188 0.98 16.90 -12.64
CA ILE A 188 -0.15 17.77 -12.26
C ILE A 188 0.30 18.98 -11.44
N GLY A 189 1.62 19.19 -11.27
CA GLY A 189 2.17 20.33 -10.55
C GLY A 189 2.33 20.12 -9.03
N TYR A 190 2.22 18.91 -8.51
CA TYR A 190 2.50 18.65 -7.09
C TYR A 190 4.00 18.70 -6.81
N ALA A 191 4.41 19.57 -5.88
CA ALA A 191 5.81 19.87 -5.58
C ALA A 191 6.41 18.89 -4.56
N GLU A 192 6.71 17.66 -4.99
CA GLU A 192 7.41 16.63 -4.21
C GLU A 192 8.89 16.50 -4.63
N LEU A 193 9.59 15.44 -4.19
CA LEU A 193 11.04 15.28 -4.40
C LEU A 193 11.44 15.23 -5.89
N PHE A 194 10.69 14.54 -6.74
CA PHE A 194 11.00 14.50 -8.18
C PHE A 194 10.70 15.84 -8.86
N ALA A 195 9.67 16.55 -8.43
CA ALA A 195 9.39 17.91 -8.89
C ALA A 195 10.53 18.87 -8.49
N ALA A 196 11.09 18.73 -7.27
CA ALA A 196 12.26 19.48 -6.84
C ALA A 196 13.48 19.18 -7.73
N HIS A 197 13.75 17.91 -8.05
CA HIS A 197 14.77 17.52 -9.03
C HIS A 197 14.57 18.22 -10.37
N LYS A 198 13.37 18.18 -10.93
CA LYS A 198 13.07 18.81 -12.23
C LYS A 198 13.28 20.33 -12.20
N ALA A 199 12.90 20.98 -11.11
CA ALA A 199 13.10 22.42 -10.92
C ALA A 199 14.59 22.79 -10.86
N ILE A 200 15.40 22.02 -10.09
CA ILE A 200 16.84 22.24 -9.99
C ILE A 200 17.55 22.01 -11.31
N VAL A 201 17.19 20.94 -12.02
CA VAL A 201 17.73 20.67 -13.37
C VAL A 201 17.37 21.79 -14.35
N GLY A 202 16.13 22.27 -14.34
CA GLY A 202 15.71 23.38 -15.19
C GLY A 202 16.43 24.70 -14.90
N ALA A 203 16.79 24.96 -13.64
CA ALA A 203 17.48 26.18 -13.23
C ALA A 203 19.00 26.14 -13.44
N LYS A 204 19.63 24.96 -13.23
CA LYS A 204 21.11 24.84 -13.14
C LYS A 204 21.72 23.97 -14.23
N TYR A 205 20.93 23.27 -15.03
CA TYR A 205 21.37 22.33 -16.07
C TYR A 205 22.23 21.15 -15.56
N VAL A 206 22.16 20.82 -14.26
CA VAL A 206 22.93 19.76 -13.57
C VAL A 206 22.12 18.46 -13.50
N TYR A 207 21.82 17.86 -14.65
CA TYR A 207 20.90 16.72 -14.73
C TYR A 207 21.40 15.51 -13.93
N PHE A 208 22.60 15.02 -14.22
CA PHE A 208 23.12 13.78 -13.64
C PHE A 208 23.45 13.89 -12.15
N PRO A 209 24.15 14.95 -11.67
CA PRO A 209 24.37 15.17 -10.24
C PRO A 209 23.06 15.21 -9.43
N SER A 210 22.07 15.96 -9.92
CA SER A 210 20.76 16.05 -9.27
C SER A 210 20.01 14.71 -9.27
N ALA A 211 20.12 13.91 -10.34
CA ALA A 211 19.51 12.59 -10.38
C ALA A 211 20.11 11.63 -9.35
N VAL A 212 21.43 11.64 -9.15
CA VAL A 212 22.12 10.84 -8.13
C VAL A 212 21.65 11.22 -6.72
N ILE A 213 21.53 12.51 -6.43
CA ILE A 213 21.03 12.99 -5.13
C ILE A 213 19.59 12.50 -4.91
N THR A 214 18.73 12.71 -5.89
CA THR A 214 17.30 12.33 -5.81
C THR A 214 17.13 10.83 -5.61
N LEU A 215 17.85 10.01 -6.40
CA LEU A 215 17.87 8.55 -6.26
C LEU A 215 18.30 8.12 -4.86
N THR A 216 19.37 8.75 -4.33
CA THR A 216 19.89 8.46 -2.99
C THR A 216 18.85 8.78 -1.91
N ILE A 217 18.15 9.91 -2.02
CA ILE A 217 17.11 10.29 -1.05
C ILE A 217 15.93 9.31 -1.10
N TYR A 218 15.41 8.93 -2.29
CA TYR A 218 14.38 7.92 -2.42
C TYR A 218 14.81 6.58 -1.81
N LEU A 219 16.06 6.15 -2.06
CA LEU A 219 16.59 4.92 -1.50
C LEU A 219 16.62 4.98 0.04
N ILE A 220 17.13 6.09 0.61
CA ILE A 220 17.17 6.27 2.07
C ILE A 220 15.76 6.22 2.65
N MET A 221 14.79 6.95 2.08
CA MET A 221 13.42 6.96 2.54
C MET A 221 12.80 5.56 2.52
N THR A 222 12.95 4.82 1.42
CA THR A 222 12.38 3.48 1.28
C THR A 222 13.06 2.46 2.18
N VAL A 223 14.38 2.54 2.38
CA VAL A 223 15.13 1.67 3.30
C VAL A 223 14.69 1.94 4.75
N ILE A 224 14.63 3.21 5.17
CA ILE A 224 14.18 3.55 6.54
C ILE A 224 12.75 3.04 6.76
N CYS A 225 11.84 3.28 5.82
CA CYS A 225 10.47 2.79 5.89
C CYS A 225 10.43 1.25 5.99
N SER A 226 11.20 0.55 5.16
CA SER A 226 11.29 -0.92 5.18
C SER A 226 11.84 -1.46 6.51
N LEU A 227 12.83 -0.80 7.11
CA LEU A 227 13.38 -1.20 8.41
C LEU A 227 12.34 -1.03 9.53
N ILE A 228 11.63 0.10 9.54
CA ILE A 228 10.55 0.35 10.53
C ILE A 228 9.47 -0.71 10.40
N LEU A 229 9.05 -1.03 9.18
CA LEU A 229 8.02 -2.04 8.93
C LEU A 229 8.44 -3.44 9.38
N ARG A 230 9.67 -3.86 9.08
CA ARG A 230 10.21 -5.15 9.56
C ARG A 230 10.26 -5.26 11.08
N LEU A 231 10.56 -4.14 11.78
CA LEU A 231 10.52 -4.10 13.23
C LEU A 231 9.09 -4.25 13.77
N TRP A 232 8.11 -3.66 13.08
CA TRP A 232 6.70 -3.80 13.42
C TRP A 232 6.18 -5.22 13.17
N GLU A 233 6.49 -5.81 12.03
CA GLU A 233 6.14 -7.18 11.68
C GLU A 233 6.68 -8.17 12.73
N LYS A 234 7.97 -8.05 13.06
CA LYS A 234 8.59 -8.89 14.09
C LYS A 234 7.90 -8.79 15.45
N LYS A 235 7.37 -7.62 15.79
CA LYS A 235 6.63 -7.41 17.04
C LYS A 235 5.21 -8.01 16.99
N LEU A 236 4.60 -8.06 15.81
CA LEU A 236 3.25 -8.61 15.61
C LEU A 236 3.23 -10.13 15.54
N ASP A 237 4.28 -10.74 14.98
CA ASP A 237 4.40 -12.20 14.83
C ASP A 237 4.61 -12.92 16.19
N GLY A 238 4.92 -12.16 17.26
CA GLY A 238 5.15 -12.72 18.60
C GLY A 238 6.49 -13.47 18.71
N PRO A 239 6.74 -14.16 19.84
CA PRO A 239 7.98 -14.90 20.04
C PRO A 239 8.03 -16.12 19.10
N GLU A 240 9.19 -16.30 18.42
CA GLU A 240 9.46 -17.41 17.50
C GLU A 240 9.39 -18.82 18.15
N ASN A 241 9.09 -18.91 19.44
CA ASN A 241 9.09 -20.13 20.24
C ASN A 241 7.71 -20.76 20.43
N PHE A 242 6.73 -20.45 19.56
CA PHE A 242 5.48 -21.21 19.58
C PHE A 242 5.73 -22.56 18.90
N ASP A 243 6.09 -23.55 19.70
CA ASP A 243 6.29 -24.93 19.24
C ASP A 243 4.93 -25.59 19.03
N LEU A 244 4.46 -25.55 17.78
CA LEU A 244 3.23 -26.24 17.37
C LEU A 244 3.36 -27.77 17.47
N SER A 245 4.57 -28.31 17.67
CA SER A 245 4.80 -29.75 17.73
C SER A 245 4.21 -30.42 18.97
N THR A 246 3.94 -29.66 20.03
CA THR A 246 3.40 -30.18 21.28
C THR A 246 1.88 -30.13 21.40
N THR A 247 1.18 -29.39 20.53
CA THR A 247 -0.27 -29.18 20.63
C THR A 247 -1.10 -29.93 19.60
N ASP A 248 -0.49 -30.51 18.58
CA ASP A 248 -1.23 -31.05 17.45
C ASP A 248 -0.98 -32.54 17.20
N ILE A 249 -1.47 -33.36 18.13
CA ILE A 249 -1.57 -34.84 17.96
C ILE A 249 -2.39 -35.18 16.69
N LEU A 250 -3.30 -34.27 16.26
CA LEU A 250 -4.13 -34.45 15.06
C LEU A 250 -3.36 -34.13 13.76
N ALA A 251 -2.37 -33.25 13.77
CA ALA A 251 -1.53 -32.97 12.61
C ALA A 251 -0.67 -34.17 12.22
N HIS A 252 -0.26 -34.99 13.18
CA HIS A 252 0.47 -36.24 12.93
C HIS A 252 -0.38 -37.34 12.26
N THR A 253 -1.68 -37.30 12.43
CA THR A 253 -2.60 -38.28 11.83
C THR A 253 -3.14 -37.90 10.47
N SER A 254 -3.00 -36.64 10.04
CA SER A 254 -3.53 -36.14 8.77
C SER A 254 -2.54 -36.12 7.60
N GLY A 255 -1.32 -36.61 7.78
CA GLY A 255 -0.31 -36.72 6.70
C GLY A 255 0.24 -35.38 6.20
N MET A 256 0.03 -34.29 6.91
CA MET A 256 0.59 -32.97 6.57
C MET A 256 2.07 -32.88 6.93
N TYR A 257 2.85 -32.39 6.00
CA TYR A 257 4.30 -32.28 5.96
C TYR A 257 4.94 -31.81 7.27
N THR A 258 5.73 -32.66 7.90
CA THR A 258 6.64 -32.28 8.98
C THR A 258 7.86 -31.59 8.40
N PHE A 259 7.99 -30.28 8.58
CA PHE A 259 9.27 -29.60 8.39
C PHE A 259 10.20 -29.97 9.56
N VAL A 260 11.00 -31.00 9.38
CA VAL A 260 12.07 -31.33 10.34
C VAL A 260 13.15 -30.26 10.23
N LYS A 261 13.13 -29.26 11.10
CA LYS A 261 14.30 -28.41 11.37
C LYS A 261 15.38 -29.32 11.93
N LYS A 262 16.45 -29.59 11.17
CA LYS A 262 17.66 -30.24 11.67
C LYS A 262 18.15 -29.48 12.90
N ALA A 263 17.96 -30.05 14.08
CA ALA A 263 18.60 -29.56 15.29
C ALA A 263 20.11 -29.57 15.07
N LYS A 264 20.77 -28.40 15.12
CA LYS A 264 22.21 -28.30 15.22
C LYS A 264 22.63 -28.96 16.55
N LYS A 265 23.12 -30.19 16.46
CA LYS A 265 23.79 -30.87 17.54
C LYS A 265 24.95 -29.99 18.00
N LYS A 266 24.85 -29.36 19.15
CA LYS A 266 26.00 -28.84 19.87
C LYS A 266 26.76 -30.07 20.38
N GLU A 267 27.76 -30.51 19.63
CA GLU A 267 28.79 -31.37 20.20
C GLU A 267 29.66 -30.48 21.08
N GLY A 268 29.64 -30.80 22.36
CA GLY A 268 30.52 -30.22 23.33
C GLY A 268 31.95 -30.74 23.19
N ARG A 269 32.88 -29.86 23.41
CA ARG A 269 34.13 -30.12 24.12
C ARG A 269 34.47 -28.93 24.95
#